data_9aa5bf2b857d23459c61e91b911cec45
#
_entry.id   9aa5bf2b857d23459c61e91b911cec45
#
_cell.length_a   1.000
_cell.length_b   1.000
_cell.length_c   1.000
_cell.angle_alpha   90.00
_cell.angle_beta   90.00
_cell.angle_gamma   90.00
#
_symmetry.space_group_name_H-M   'P 1'
#
loop_
_entity.id
_entity.type
_entity.pdbx_description
1 polymer ?
#
loop_
_entity_poly.entity_id
_entity_poly.type
_entity_poly.pdbx_seq_one_letter_code
_entity_poly.pdbx_strand_id
1 'polypeptide(L)'
;MEKKIASKTIILYVLNVIKVYASEEYPVSQTAICEYLNEINIACDRKTVGRNITYLQEFGYPIKKISGKGYYLDKNEMKSTKKLII
;
A
#
# COMPACT_ATOMS: atom_id res chain seq x y z
N MET A 1 24.30 -6.74 8.67
CA MET A 1 23.76 -5.91 9.70
C MET A 1 22.35 -5.49 9.38
N GLU A 2 21.48 -5.65 10.33
CA GLU A 2 20.10 -5.32 10.11
C GLU A 2 19.80 -3.89 10.39
N LYS A 3 19.06 -3.29 9.52
CA LYS A 3 18.61 -1.94 9.73
C LYS A 3 17.17 -1.97 10.18
N LYS A 4 16.91 -1.37 11.30
CA LYS A 4 15.55 -1.32 11.81
C LYS A 4 14.77 -0.25 11.08
N ILE A 5 13.64 -0.64 10.50
CA ILE A 5 12.80 0.29 9.76
C ILE A 5 11.80 0.92 10.73
N ALA A 6 11.74 2.22 10.74
CA ALA A 6 10.76 2.92 11.57
C ALA A 6 9.35 2.62 11.09
N SER A 7 8.43 2.49 12.05
CA SER A 7 7.04 2.15 11.71
C SER A 7 6.45 3.10 10.70
N LYS A 8 6.74 4.38 10.84
CA LYS A 8 6.16 5.37 9.96
C LYS A 8 6.73 5.32 8.56
N THR A 9 7.83 4.58 8.36
CA THR A 9 8.40 4.40 7.04
C THR A 9 7.68 3.29 6.29
N ILE A 10 7.08 2.37 7.00
CA ILE A 10 6.38 1.25 6.38
C ILE A 10 5.28 1.72 5.43
N ILE A 11 4.64 2.84 5.77
CA ILE A 11 3.55 3.34 4.95
C ILE A 11 4.01 3.66 3.52
N LEU A 12 5.24 4.14 3.38
CA LEU A 12 5.77 4.45 2.05
C LEU A 12 6.05 3.18 1.26
N TYR A 13 6.50 2.13 1.93
CA TYR A 13 6.71 0.85 1.27
C TYR A 13 5.39 0.22 0.85
N VAL A 14 4.37 0.31 1.71
CA VAL A 14 3.05 -0.22 1.36
C VAL A 14 2.52 0.50 0.13
N LEU A 15 2.62 1.82 0.11
CA LEU A 15 2.17 2.60 -1.04
C LEU A 15 2.93 2.20 -2.30
N ASN A 16 4.23 2.01 -2.18
CA ASN A 16 5.06 1.66 -3.33
C ASN A 16 4.66 0.30 -3.91
N VAL A 17 4.40 -0.67 -3.06
CA VAL A 17 3.97 -1.98 -3.52
C VAL A 17 2.67 -1.86 -4.30
N ILE A 18 1.72 -1.11 -3.76
CA ILE A 18 0.43 -0.96 -4.43
C ILE A 18 0.60 -0.24 -5.76
N LYS A 19 1.43 0.80 -5.81
CA LYS A 19 1.63 1.55 -7.04
C LYS A 19 2.30 0.71 -8.12
N VAL A 20 3.24 -0.13 -7.74
CA VAL A 20 4.06 -0.85 -8.71
C VAL A 20 3.41 -2.16 -9.14
N TYR A 21 2.83 -2.90 -8.19
CA TYR A 21 2.40 -4.26 -8.46
C TYR A 21 0.90 -4.44 -8.62
N ALA A 22 0.10 -3.49 -8.13
CA ALA A 22 -1.36 -3.66 -8.13
C ALA A 22 -2.01 -2.89 -9.26
N SER A 23 -3.09 -3.46 -9.78
CA SER A 23 -3.94 -2.79 -10.74
C SER A 23 -5.36 -3.27 -10.49
N GLU A 24 -6.32 -2.65 -11.18
CA GLU A 24 -7.71 -3.07 -11.05
C GLU A 24 -7.87 -4.52 -11.46
N GLU A 25 -7.12 -4.94 -12.47
CA GLU A 25 -7.18 -6.32 -12.94
C GLU A 25 -6.44 -7.28 -12.03
N TYR A 26 -5.42 -6.78 -11.35
CA TYR A 26 -4.57 -7.60 -10.49
C TYR A 26 -4.38 -6.89 -9.14
N PRO A 27 -5.43 -6.84 -8.32
CA PRO A 27 -5.29 -6.21 -7.00
C PRO A 27 -4.41 -7.06 -6.10
N VAL A 28 -3.79 -6.42 -5.11
CA VAL A 28 -2.93 -7.14 -4.15
C VAL A 28 -3.61 -7.16 -2.80
N SER A 29 -3.57 -8.33 -2.17
CA SER A 29 -4.13 -8.49 -0.83
C SER A 29 -3.15 -7.98 0.22
N GLN A 30 -3.66 -7.82 1.45
CA GLN A 30 -2.79 -7.45 2.56
C GLN A 30 -1.69 -8.49 2.76
N THR A 31 -2.03 -9.76 2.59
CA THR A 31 -1.06 -10.83 2.73
C THR A 31 0.02 -10.73 1.66
N ALA A 32 -0.37 -10.45 0.42
CA ALA A 32 0.60 -10.33 -0.66
C ALA A 32 1.53 -9.15 -0.42
N ILE A 33 1.00 -8.02 0.04
CA ILE A 33 1.84 -6.87 0.35
C ILE A 33 2.84 -7.23 1.43
N CYS A 34 2.36 -7.93 2.45
CA CYS A 34 3.22 -8.37 3.54
C CYS A 34 4.35 -9.26 3.03
N GLU A 35 4.05 -10.15 2.10
CA GLU A 35 5.07 -11.03 1.54
C GLU A 35 6.10 -10.27 0.74
N TYR A 36 5.66 -9.30 -0.06
CA TYR A 36 6.60 -8.46 -0.80
C TYR A 36 7.56 -7.75 0.13
N LEU A 37 7.03 -7.20 1.23
CA LEU A 37 7.87 -6.46 2.16
C LEU A 37 8.83 -7.37 2.89
N ASN A 38 8.39 -8.57 3.25
CA ASN A 38 9.26 -9.52 3.90
C ASN A 38 10.39 -9.96 2.99
N GLU A 39 10.15 -10.02 1.69
CA GLU A 39 11.18 -10.39 0.73
C GLU A 39 12.31 -9.37 0.69
N ILE A 40 12.02 -8.13 1.01
CA ILE A 40 13.06 -7.10 1.06
C ILE A 40 13.45 -6.79 2.49
N ASN A 41 13.21 -7.74 3.39
CA ASN A 41 13.63 -7.68 4.79
C ASN A 41 12.96 -6.59 5.60
N ILE A 42 11.73 -6.24 5.24
CA ILE A 42 10.93 -5.31 6.02
C ILE A 42 9.87 -6.13 6.74
N ALA A 43 10.07 -6.31 8.02
CA ALA A 43 9.15 -7.10 8.83
C ALA A 43 7.88 -6.31 9.10
N CYS A 44 6.76 -6.87 8.68
CA CYS A 44 5.48 -6.31 9.05
C CYS A 44 4.43 -7.40 8.93
N ASP A 45 3.33 -7.22 9.61
CA ASP A 45 2.27 -8.20 9.56
C ASP A 45 1.08 -7.64 8.79
N ARG A 46 0.09 -8.50 8.59
CA ARG A 46 -1.06 -8.15 7.80
C ARG A 46 -1.86 -7.00 8.39
N LYS A 47 -1.96 -6.95 9.72
CA LYS A 47 -2.69 -5.87 10.39
C LYS A 47 -2.02 -4.53 10.17
N THR A 48 -0.70 -4.52 10.23
CA THR A 48 0.06 -3.30 9.99
C THR A 48 -0.15 -2.80 8.57
N VAL A 49 -0.15 -3.71 7.60
CA VAL A 49 -0.41 -3.34 6.22
C VAL A 49 -1.80 -2.73 6.09
N GLY A 50 -2.81 -3.37 6.68
CA GLY A 50 -4.17 -2.85 6.60
C GLY A 50 -4.32 -1.48 7.21
N ARG A 51 -3.67 -1.27 8.36
CA ARG A 51 -3.71 0.03 9.02
C ARG A 51 -3.08 1.12 8.15
N ASN A 52 -1.97 0.78 7.51
CA ASN A 52 -1.30 1.75 6.66
C ASN A 52 -2.10 2.05 5.40
N ILE A 53 -2.82 1.07 4.86
CA ILE A 53 -3.70 1.33 3.73
C ILE A 53 -4.77 2.34 4.13
N THR A 54 -5.34 2.17 5.32
CA THR A 54 -6.36 3.10 5.82
C THR A 54 -5.78 4.51 5.94
N TYR A 55 -4.58 4.62 6.47
CA TYR A 55 -3.92 5.93 6.59
C TYR A 55 -3.73 6.58 5.23
N LEU A 56 -3.31 5.80 4.24
CA LEU A 56 -3.13 6.33 2.89
C LEU A 56 -4.45 6.81 2.30
N GLN A 57 -5.51 6.06 2.54
CA GLN A 57 -6.82 6.47 2.06
C GLN A 57 -7.28 7.76 2.74
N GLU A 58 -7.04 7.88 4.03
CA GLU A 58 -7.40 9.08 4.77
C GLU A 58 -6.59 10.28 4.32
N PHE A 59 -5.35 10.05 3.91
CA PHE A 59 -4.50 11.11 3.42
C PHE A 59 -4.98 11.63 2.06
N GLY A 60 -5.66 10.77 1.29
CA GLY A 60 -6.19 11.20 0.00
C GLY A 60 -5.85 10.31 -1.18
N TYR A 61 -5.10 9.24 -0.96
CA TYR A 61 -4.81 8.32 -2.05
C TYR A 61 -6.06 7.51 -2.38
N PRO A 62 -6.45 7.46 -3.66
CA PRO A 62 -7.65 6.68 -4.06
C PRO A 62 -7.32 5.20 -4.16
N ILE A 63 -7.16 4.57 -3.02
CA ILE A 63 -6.91 3.14 -2.96
C ILE A 63 -8.26 2.45 -2.85
N LYS A 64 -8.57 1.62 -3.84
CA LYS A 64 -9.84 0.91 -3.90
C LYS A 64 -9.67 -0.52 -3.47
N LYS A 65 -10.73 -1.10 -2.94
CA LYS A 65 -10.73 -2.48 -2.51
C LYS A 65 -11.70 -3.28 -3.35
N ILE A 66 -11.23 -4.43 -3.82
CA ILE A 66 -12.09 -5.39 -4.49
C ILE A 66 -12.30 -6.55 -3.52
N SER A 67 -13.55 -6.74 -3.11
CA SER A 67 -13.89 -7.73 -2.10
C SER A 67 -13.37 -9.11 -2.49
N GLY A 68 -12.67 -9.74 -1.56
CA GLY A 68 -12.12 -11.08 -1.79
C GLY A 68 -10.86 -11.12 -2.62
N LYS A 69 -10.38 -9.97 -3.12
CA LYS A 69 -9.20 -9.97 -3.99
C LYS A 69 -8.08 -9.08 -3.49
N GLY A 70 -8.37 -7.85 -3.11
CA GLY A 70 -7.31 -6.99 -2.61
C GLY A 70 -7.51 -5.54 -2.96
N TYR A 71 -6.38 -4.83 -3.06
CA TYR A 71 -6.38 -3.38 -3.21
C TYR A 71 -5.63 -2.97 -4.47
N TYR A 72 -5.99 -1.81 -5.00
CA TYR A 72 -5.24 -1.20 -6.09
C TYR A 72 -5.39 0.32 -5.98
N LEU A 73 -4.47 1.04 -6.60
CA LEU A 73 -4.53 2.50 -6.64
C LEU A 73 -5.19 2.92 -7.95
N ASP A 74 -6.26 3.70 -7.84
CA ASP A 74 -6.97 4.18 -9.03
C ASP A 74 -6.19 5.36 -9.60
N LYS A 75 -5.40 5.09 -10.62
CA LYS A 75 -4.52 6.12 -11.18
C LYS A 75 -5.28 7.20 -11.93
N ASN A 76 -6.45 6.87 -12.44
CA ASN A 76 -7.27 7.88 -13.10
C ASN A 76 -7.80 8.88 -12.08
N GLU A 77 -8.31 8.38 -10.97
CA GLU A 77 -8.77 9.26 -9.91
C GLU A 77 -7.61 10.02 -9.30
N MET A 78 -6.45 9.39 -9.23
CA MET A 78 -5.24 10.03 -8.73
C MET A 78 -4.88 11.25 -9.57
N LYS A 79 -4.98 11.13 -10.88
CA LYS A 79 -4.65 12.24 -11.78
C LYS A 79 -5.57 13.42 -11.60
N SER A 80 -6.83 13.19 -11.28
CA SER A 80 -7.79 14.28 -11.13
C SER A 80 -7.81 14.84 -9.73
N THR A 81 -7.06 14.27 -8.81
CA THR A 81 -7.02 14.74 -7.43
C THR A 81 -5.93 15.78 -7.28
N LYS A 82 -6.34 17.03 -7.11
CA LYS A 82 -5.35 18.08 -6.94
C LYS A 82 -5.04 18.38 -5.49
N LYS A 83 -5.64 17.63 -4.58
CA LYS A 83 -5.42 17.85 -3.16
C LYS A 83 -4.20 17.13 -2.63
N LEU A 84 -3.70 16.15 -3.36
CA LEU A 84 -2.52 15.44 -2.91
C LEU A 84 -1.30 16.29 -3.20
N ILE A 85 -0.59 16.57 -2.16
CA ILE A 85 0.61 17.40 -2.25
C ILE A 85 1.81 16.52 -2.04
N ILE A 86 2.23 15.88 -3.05
CA ILE A 86 3.37 14.98 -2.89
C ILE A 86 4.33 15.12 -4.03
#